data_56fe5a6c900a193dacd5e5c887a1a4b2
#
_entry.id   56fe5a6c900a193dacd5e5c887a1a4b2
#
_cell.length_a   1.000
_cell.length_b   1.000
_cell.length_c   1.000
_cell.angle_alpha   90.00
_cell.angle_beta   90.00
_cell.angle_gamma   90.00
#
_symmetry.space_group_name_H-M   'P 1'
#
loop_
_entity.id
_entity.type
_entity.pdbx_description
1 polymer ?
#
loop_
_entity_poly.entity_id
_entity_poly.type
_entity_poly.pdbx_seq_one_letter_code
_entity_poly.pdbx_strand_id
1 'polypeptide(L)'
;MLVISRSDVEKDFIQEFDPSARFIKLPIANYLKLLTNNGVAVYDTLNRPQIALINAVNNPKYRFVCAALSRRLGKTYIANIIGQLVALIPRCNVLIISPNYTLSTISFDLQRHLIKHFDLEVEKDNVKDKIIELANGSTIRMGSLSTVDSCVGRSYDLIIFD
;
A
#
# COMPACT_ATOMS: atom_id res chain seq x y z
N MET A 1 10.63 19.55 -0.03
CA MET A 1 10.67 18.14 -0.39
C MET A 1 11.26 17.43 0.82
N LEU A 2 10.44 16.70 1.56
CA LEU A 2 10.93 15.89 2.67
C LEU A 2 11.37 14.55 2.06
N VAL A 3 12.66 14.35 1.96
CA VAL A 3 13.23 13.05 1.59
C VAL A 3 13.19 12.22 2.88
N ILE A 4 12.23 11.30 2.98
CA ILE A 4 12.26 10.29 4.04
C ILE A 4 13.42 9.36 3.68
N SER A 5 14.50 9.43 4.44
CA SER A 5 15.62 8.54 4.20
C SER A 5 15.18 7.10 4.53
N ARG A 6 15.65 6.14 3.75
CA ARG A 6 15.44 4.70 4.02
C ARG A 6 15.79 4.33 5.46
N SER A 7 16.81 4.99 6.04
CA SER A 7 17.24 4.78 7.42
C SER A 7 16.22 5.24 8.48
N ASP A 8 15.40 6.25 8.18
CA ASP A 8 14.42 6.76 9.13
C ASP A 8 13.19 5.85 9.15
N VAL A 9 12.78 5.37 7.98
CA VAL A 9 11.70 4.37 7.83
C VAL A 9 12.10 3.05 8.52
N GLU A 10 13.31 2.56 8.31
CA GLU A 10 13.80 1.32 8.91
C GLU A 10 13.94 1.41 10.43
N LYS A 11 14.35 2.56 11.00
CA LYS A 11 14.48 2.73 12.45
C LYS A 11 13.15 2.68 13.18
N ASP A 12 12.13 3.35 12.64
CA ASP A 12 10.80 3.35 13.24
C ASP A 12 10.15 1.97 13.15
N PHE A 13 10.42 1.22 12.07
CA PHE A 13 9.96 -0.16 11.92
C PHE A 13 10.64 -1.14 12.88
N ILE A 14 11.95 -1.02 13.08
CA ILE A 14 12.71 -1.92 13.96
C ILE A 14 12.29 -1.76 15.43
N GLN A 15 11.89 -0.56 15.85
CA GLN A 15 11.43 -0.32 17.23
C GLN A 15 10.03 -0.88 17.54
N GLU A 16 9.17 -1.02 16.50
CA GLU A 16 7.80 -1.54 16.64
C GLU A 16 7.62 -2.98 16.15
N PHE A 17 8.66 -3.57 15.56
CA PHE A 17 8.60 -4.91 15.01
C PHE A 17 8.78 -5.96 16.10
N ASP A 18 7.70 -6.65 16.44
CA ASP A 18 7.74 -7.90 17.21
C ASP A 18 7.89 -9.07 16.21
N PRO A 19 9.06 -9.73 16.14
CA PRO A 19 9.28 -10.84 15.21
C PRO A 19 8.38 -12.05 15.50
N SER A 20 7.75 -12.10 16.69
CA SER A 20 6.78 -13.13 17.04
C SER A 20 5.34 -12.77 16.62
N ALA A 21 5.09 -11.52 16.30
CA ALA A 21 3.79 -11.06 15.84
C ALA A 21 3.55 -11.49 14.40
N ARG A 22 2.48 -12.25 14.17
CA ARG A 22 2.02 -12.60 12.80
C ARG A 22 1.47 -11.40 12.02
N PHE A 23 1.40 -10.24 12.63
CA PHE A 23 0.81 -9.03 12.05
C PHE A 23 1.77 -7.88 12.19
N ILE A 24 2.03 -7.24 11.06
CA ILE A 24 2.85 -6.04 11.01
C ILE A 24 2.02 -4.89 11.57
N LYS A 25 2.50 -4.30 12.67
CA LYS A 25 1.93 -3.07 13.20
C LYS A 25 2.47 -1.91 12.39
N LEU A 26 1.65 -1.38 11.50
CA LEU A 26 2.02 -0.28 10.63
C LEU A 26 1.69 1.06 11.28
N PRO A 27 2.66 1.94 11.51
CA PRO A 27 2.40 3.31 11.89
C PRO A 27 1.96 4.13 10.66
N ILE A 28 0.93 3.63 9.92
CA ILE A 28 0.45 4.22 8.66
C ILE A 28 0.14 5.72 8.83
N ALA A 29 -0.47 6.09 9.96
CA ALA A 29 -0.80 7.47 10.23
C ALA A 29 0.45 8.37 10.34
N ASN A 30 1.54 7.88 10.88
CA ASN A 30 2.78 8.63 11.00
C ASN A 30 3.42 8.86 9.62
N TYR A 31 3.49 7.83 8.78
CA TYR A 31 4.00 8.00 7.41
C TYR A 31 3.14 8.94 6.58
N LEU A 32 1.82 8.88 6.72
CA LEU A 32 0.93 9.78 6.00
C LEU A 32 1.07 11.25 6.42
N LYS A 33 1.55 11.51 7.63
CA LYS A 33 1.90 12.87 8.10
C LYS A 33 3.25 13.35 7.54
N LEU A 34 4.16 12.43 7.26
CA LEU A 34 5.45 12.74 6.67
C LEU A 34 5.39 12.90 5.15
N LEU A 35 4.52 12.14 4.48
CA LEU A 35 4.30 12.27 3.05
C LEU A 35 3.52 13.54 2.75
N THR A 36 4.07 14.39 1.88
CA THR A 36 3.43 15.64 1.49
C THR A 36 3.09 15.68 0.01
N ASN A 37 1.94 16.26 -0.30
CA ASN A 37 1.54 16.61 -1.64
C ASN A 37 1.34 18.13 -1.72
N ASN A 38 2.13 18.81 -2.55
CA ASN A 38 2.13 20.27 -2.64
C ASN A 38 2.32 20.99 -1.29
N GLY A 39 3.16 20.43 -0.40
CA GLY A 39 3.43 21.00 0.92
C GLY A 39 2.37 20.72 1.99
N VAL A 40 1.30 19.99 1.65
CA VAL A 40 0.27 19.55 2.60
C VAL A 40 0.47 18.07 2.91
N ALA A 41 0.44 17.69 4.19
CA ALA A 41 0.56 16.29 4.56
C ALA A 41 -0.59 15.46 3.96
N VAL A 42 -0.27 14.28 3.42
CA VAL A 42 -1.29 13.40 2.81
C VAL A 42 -2.38 13.09 3.83
N TYR A 43 -2.03 12.89 5.09
CA TYR A 43 -2.97 12.66 6.17
C TYR A 43 -4.05 13.76 6.27
N ASP A 44 -3.66 15.01 6.11
CA ASP A 44 -4.57 16.16 6.22
C ASP A 44 -5.51 16.31 5.02
N THR A 45 -5.20 15.64 3.91
CA THR A 45 -6.07 15.59 2.71
C THR A 45 -7.13 14.49 2.78
N LEU A 46 -7.02 13.56 3.75
CA LEU A 46 -7.91 12.42 3.87
C LEU A 46 -9.24 12.80 4.52
N ASN A 47 -10.30 12.20 4.02
CA ASN A 47 -11.62 12.32 4.63
C ASN A 47 -11.79 11.34 5.81
N ARG A 48 -12.79 11.59 6.66
CA ARG A 48 -13.06 10.76 7.85
C ARG A 48 -13.20 9.25 7.56
N PRO A 49 -13.94 8.80 6.52
CA PRO A 49 -14.01 7.40 6.16
C PRO A 49 -12.65 6.78 5.79
N GLN A 50 -11.79 7.52 5.09
CA GLN A 50 -10.43 7.05 4.74
C GLN A 50 -9.56 6.90 5.99
N ILE A 51 -9.62 7.86 6.91
CA ILE A 51 -8.92 7.80 8.20
C ILE A 51 -9.41 6.60 9.02
N ALA A 52 -10.73 6.36 9.06
CA ALA A 52 -11.30 5.22 9.76
C ALA A 52 -10.81 3.88 9.18
N LEU A 53 -10.69 3.79 7.85
CA LEU A 53 -10.16 2.60 7.18
C LEU A 53 -8.69 2.37 7.55
N ILE A 54 -7.85 3.42 7.51
CA ILE A 54 -6.44 3.35 7.91
C ILE A 54 -6.32 2.84 9.36
N ASN A 55 -7.10 3.41 10.28
CA ASN A 55 -7.09 3.02 11.67
C ASN A 55 -7.52 1.55 11.86
N ALA A 56 -8.49 1.09 11.07
CA ALA A 56 -8.92 -0.31 11.10
C ALA A 56 -7.82 -1.25 10.58
N VAL A 57 -7.17 -0.93 9.47
CA VAL A 57 -6.06 -1.71 8.91
C VAL A 57 -4.86 -1.73 9.87
N ASN A 58 -4.59 -0.62 10.54
CA ASN A 58 -3.49 -0.51 11.49
C ASN A 58 -3.77 -1.19 12.85
N ASN A 59 -4.98 -1.66 13.08
CA ASN A 59 -5.34 -2.32 14.33
C ASN A 59 -4.98 -3.82 14.28
N PRO A 60 -4.02 -4.30 15.09
CA PRO A 60 -3.56 -5.68 15.05
C PRO A 60 -4.62 -6.71 15.47
N LYS A 61 -5.74 -6.26 16.04
CA LYS A 61 -6.86 -7.13 16.39
C LYS A 61 -7.66 -7.58 15.16
N TYR A 62 -7.57 -6.85 14.05
CA TYR A 62 -8.35 -7.14 12.84
C TYR A 62 -7.47 -7.81 11.80
N ARG A 63 -7.79 -9.06 11.48
CA ARG A 63 -7.19 -9.77 10.35
C ARG A 63 -7.88 -9.43 9.03
N PHE A 64 -9.18 -9.13 9.10
CA PHE A 64 -10.00 -8.78 7.96
C PHE A 64 -10.66 -7.43 8.20
N VAL A 65 -10.57 -6.54 7.24
CA VAL A 65 -11.24 -5.25 7.26
C VAL A 65 -12.14 -5.15 6.03
N CYS A 66 -13.42 -4.89 6.23
CA CYS A 66 -14.37 -4.66 5.16
C CYS A 66 -14.89 -3.23 5.24
N ALA A 67 -14.81 -2.48 4.14
CA ALA A 67 -15.23 -1.10 4.08
C ALA A 67 -16.29 -0.89 3.01
N ALA A 68 -17.52 -0.53 3.40
CA ALA A 68 -18.58 -0.12 2.50
C ALA A 68 -18.57 1.42 2.38
N LEU A 69 -17.93 1.93 1.34
CA LEU A 69 -17.80 3.36 1.07
C LEU A 69 -18.60 3.74 -0.18
N SER A 70 -19.23 4.92 -0.16
CA SER A 70 -19.96 5.42 -1.33
C SER A 70 -19.00 5.73 -2.50
N ARG A 71 -19.56 5.91 -3.70
CA ARG A 71 -18.79 6.32 -4.88
C ARG A 71 -18.12 7.68 -4.63
N ARG A 72 -16.96 7.91 -5.24
CA ARG A 72 -16.16 9.14 -5.19
C ARG A 72 -15.55 9.49 -3.84
N LEU A 73 -15.56 8.58 -2.87
CA LEU A 73 -14.84 8.76 -1.60
C LEU A 73 -13.35 8.36 -1.65
N GLY A 74 -12.80 8.13 -2.85
CA GLY A 74 -11.38 7.82 -3.02
C GLY A 74 -10.97 6.45 -2.48
N LYS A 75 -11.83 5.42 -2.59
CA LYS A 75 -11.53 4.04 -2.16
C LYS A 75 -10.26 3.51 -2.80
N THR A 76 -10.21 3.51 -4.12
CA THR A 76 -9.05 3.06 -4.90
C THR A 76 -7.78 3.82 -4.51
N TYR A 77 -7.88 5.13 -4.30
CA TYR A 77 -6.74 5.95 -3.88
C TYR A 77 -6.18 5.51 -2.53
N ILE A 78 -7.03 5.38 -1.51
CA ILE A 78 -6.58 4.98 -0.17
C ILE A 78 -6.13 3.51 -0.13
N ALA A 79 -6.77 2.62 -0.88
CA ALA A 79 -6.34 1.24 -1.03
C ALA A 79 -4.91 1.15 -1.59
N ASN A 80 -4.62 1.92 -2.63
CA ASN A 80 -3.29 1.98 -3.22
C ASN A 80 -2.26 2.59 -2.27
N ILE A 81 -2.60 3.64 -1.52
CA ILE A 81 -1.72 4.21 -0.48
C ILE A 81 -1.42 3.17 0.60
N ILE A 82 -2.42 2.47 1.11
CA ILE A 82 -2.21 1.42 2.12
C ILE A 82 -1.29 0.33 1.57
N GLY A 83 -1.54 -0.15 0.35
CA GLY A 83 -0.68 -1.14 -0.31
C GLY A 83 0.76 -0.68 -0.43
N GLN A 84 0.98 0.58 -0.82
CA GLN A 84 2.31 1.15 -0.94
C GLN A 84 3.02 1.28 0.42
N LEU A 85 2.30 1.72 1.46
CA LEU A 85 2.87 1.86 2.80
C LEU A 85 3.29 0.52 3.38
N VAL A 86 2.52 -0.55 3.13
CA VAL A 86 2.92 -1.92 3.50
C VAL A 86 4.16 -2.35 2.74
N ALA A 87 4.26 -2.01 1.46
CA ALA A 87 5.42 -2.35 0.65
C ALA A 87 6.69 -1.56 1.01
N LEU A 88 6.61 -0.53 1.85
CA LEU A 88 7.80 0.11 2.44
C LEU A 88 8.50 -0.78 3.45
N ILE A 89 7.79 -1.76 4.02
CA ILE A 89 8.37 -2.80 4.87
C ILE A 89 9.22 -3.71 3.98
N PRO A 90 10.49 -3.95 4.30
CA PRO A 90 11.35 -4.78 3.49
C PRO A 90 10.79 -6.20 3.29
N ARG A 91 10.85 -6.68 2.04
CA ARG A 91 10.44 -8.03 1.63
C ARG A 91 8.96 -8.36 1.83
N CYS A 92 8.09 -7.35 1.86
CA CYS A 92 6.65 -7.54 1.89
C CYS A 92 6.06 -7.73 0.49
N ASN A 93 5.09 -8.62 0.39
CA ASN A 93 4.34 -8.90 -0.82
C ASN A 93 2.92 -8.35 -0.69
N VAL A 94 2.56 -7.41 -1.53
CA VAL A 94 1.23 -6.81 -1.57
C VAL A 94 0.50 -7.22 -2.84
N LEU A 95 -0.75 -7.62 -2.70
CA LEU A 95 -1.64 -7.93 -3.82
C LEU A 95 -2.86 -7.01 -3.77
N ILE A 96 -3.13 -6.32 -4.87
CA ILE A 96 -4.35 -5.52 -5.05
C ILE A 96 -5.15 -6.13 -6.20
N ILE A 97 -6.37 -6.57 -5.91
CA ILE A 97 -7.28 -7.22 -6.86
C ILE A 97 -8.43 -6.28 -7.16
N SER A 98 -8.61 -5.98 -8.44
CA SER A 98 -9.73 -5.20 -8.94
C SER A 98 -10.77 -6.10 -9.65
N PRO A 99 -12.03 -5.65 -9.80
CA PRO A 99 -13.08 -6.46 -10.43
C PRO A 99 -12.77 -6.90 -11.86
N ASN A 100 -12.06 -6.10 -12.62
CA ASN A 100 -11.70 -6.39 -14.01
C ASN A 100 -10.31 -5.85 -14.38
N TYR A 101 -9.83 -6.25 -15.57
CA TYR A 101 -8.51 -5.88 -16.07
C TYR A 101 -8.32 -4.36 -16.22
N THR A 102 -9.33 -3.65 -16.70
CA THR A 102 -9.25 -2.18 -16.90
C THR A 102 -9.04 -1.46 -15.57
N LEU A 103 -9.80 -1.81 -14.54
CA LEU A 103 -9.65 -1.24 -13.20
C LEU A 103 -8.30 -1.60 -12.58
N SER A 104 -7.83 -2.83 -12.79
CA SER A 104 -6.48 -3.24 -12.39
C SER A 104 -5.39 -2.40 -13.06
N THR A 105 -5.57 -2.00 -14.33
CA THR A 105 -4.64 -1.10 -15.03
C THR A 105 -4.65 0.30 -14.41
N ILE A 106 -5.82 0.84 -14.13
CA ILE A 106 -5.96 2.15 -13.46
C ILE A 106 -5.27 2.14 -12.09
N SER A 107 -5.47 1.07 -11.31
CA SER A 107 -4.80 0.91 -10.01
C SER A 107 -3.28 0.81 -10.16
N PHE A 108 -2.78 0.09 -11.18
CA PHE A 108 -1.36 -0.02 -11.48
C PHE A 108 -0.72 1.32 -11.85
N ASP A 109 -1.38 2.09 -12.73
CA ASP A 109 -0.90 3.41 -13.12
C ASP A 109 -0.90 4.39 -11.92
N LEU A 110 -1.90 4.29 -11.04
CA LEU A 110 -1.94 5.06 -9.80
C LEU A 110 -0.76 4.72 -8.88
N GLN A 111 -0.43 3.43 -8.73
CA GLN A 111 0.75 3.03 -7.95
C GLN A 111 2.05 3.58 -8.52
N ARG A 112 2.24 3.50 -9.83
CA ARG A 112 3.42 4.06 -10.49
C ARG A 112 3.51 5.57 -10.27
N HIS A 113 2.36 6.27 -10.32
CA HIS A 113 2.29 7.70 -10.04
C HIS A 113 2.67 8.02 -8.58
N LEU A 114 2.13 7.29 -7.62
CA LEU A 114 2.44 7.46 -6.20
C LEU A 114 3.90 7.17 -5.90
N ILE A 115 4.46 6.08 -6.45
CA ILE A 115 5.87 5.71 -6.30
C ILE A 115 6.77 6.84 -6.80
N LYS A 116 6.50 7.37 -7.98
CA LYS A 116 7.24 8.49 -8.56
C LYS A 116 7.06 9.78 -7.74
N HIS A 117 5.84 10.04 -7.27
CA HIS A 117 5.53 11.23 -6.48
C HIS A 117 6.26 11.24 -5.14
N PHE A 118 6.41 10.09 -4.50
CA PHE A 118 7.11 9.93 -3.23
C PHE A 118 8.59 9.57 -3.38
N ASP A 119 9.11 9.57 -4.61
CA ASP A 119 10.51 9.30 -4.94
C ASP A 119 11.01 7.96 -4.37
N LEU A 120 10.20 6.91 -4.53
CA LEU A 120 10.55 5.58 -4.09
C LEU A 120 11.40 4.86 -5.14
N GLU A 121 12.43 4.18 -4.67
CA GLU A 121 13.37 3.45 -5.52
C GLU A 121 12.73 2.13 -6.02
N VAL A 122 12.66 1.99 -7.34
CA VAL A 122 12.10 0.82 -8.03
C VAL A 122 13.23 0.01 -8.65
N GLU A 123 13.29 -1.27 -8.35
CA GLU A 123 14.22 -2.21 -8.98
C GLU A 123 13.70 -2.71 -10.32
N LYS A 124 12.38 -3.03 -10.38
CA LYS A 124 11.75 -3.52 -11.59
C LYS A 124 10.30 -3.07 -11.72
N ASP A 125 9.93 -2.63 -12.90
CA ASP A 125 8.57 -2.26 -13.29
C ASP A 125 8.10 -3.13 -14.46
N ASN A 126 7.33 -4.18 -14.17
CA ASN A 126 6.79 -5.09 -15.17
C ASN A 126 5.34 -4.71 -15.51
N VAL A 127 5.19 -3.92 -16.56
CA VAL A 127 3.89 -3.41 -17.03
C VAL A 127 2.97 -4.55 -17.51
N LYS A 128 3.53 -5.59 -18.16
CA LYS A 128 2.77 -6.71 -18.71
C LYS A 128 2.06 -7.51 -17.60
N ASP A 129 2.81 -7.85 -16.56
CA ASP A 129 2.31 -8.66 -15.44
C ASP A 129 1.78 -7.79 -14.30
N LYS A 130 1.89 -6.46 -14.41
CA LYS A 130 1.50 -5.47 -13.40
C LYS A 130 2.12 -5.74 -12.04
N ILE A 131 3.45 -5.87 -12.04
CA ILE A 131 4.26 -6.10 -10.85
C ILE A 131 5.29 -5.00 -10.75
N ILE A 132 5.38 -4.40 -9.57
CA ILE A 132 6.43 -3.46 -9.21
C ILE A 132 7.26 -4.08 -8.10
N GLU A 133 8.57 -4.16 -8.31
CA GLU A 133 9.55 -4.61 -7.33
C GLU A 133 10.31 -3.38 -6.83
N LEU A 134 10.25 -3.14 -5.52
CA LEU A 134 10.95 -2.02 -4.88
C LEU A 134 12.36 -2.45 -4.49
N ALA A 135 13.29 -1.51 -4.39
CA ALA A 135 14.69 -1.76 -4.03
C ALA A 135 14.87 -2.40 -2.63
N ASN A 136 13.85 -2.30 -1.75
CA ASN A 136 13.83 -2.98 -0.45
C ASN A 136 13.45 -4.48 -0.53
N GLY A 137 13.26 -5.02 -1.73
CA GLY A 137 12.85 -6.41 -1.99
C GLY A 137 11.36 -6.67 -1.85
N SER A 138 10.53 -5.64 -1.66
CA SER A 138 9.08 -5.77 -1.60
C SER A 138 8.46 -5.77 -2.98
N THR A 139 7.29 -6.41 -3.12
CA THR A 139 6.56 -6.46 -4.38
C THR A 139 5.14 -5.92 -4.22
N ILE A 140 4.68 -5.16 -5.21
CA ILE A 140 3.28 -4.77 -5.35
C ILE A 140 2.77 -5.37 -6.65
N ARG A 141 1.80 -6.27 -6.54
CA ARG A 141 1.17 -6.94 -7.69
C ARG A 141 -0.27 -6.47 -7.82
N MET A 142 -0.67 -6.17 -9.05
CA MET A 142 -2.07 -5.88 -9.38
C MET A 142 -2.67 -7.06 -10.14
N GLY A 143 -3.85 -7.51 -9.68
CA GLY A 143 -4.62 -8.56 -10.33
C GLY A 143 -6.04 -8.11 -10.66
N SER A 144 -6.75 -8.94 -11.39
CA SER A 144 -8.20 -8.83 -11.57
C SER A 144 -8.85 -10.15 -11.18
N LEU A 145 -10.15 -10.13 -10.88
CA LEU A 145 -10.87 -11.37 -10.56
C LEU A 145 -10.77 -12.41 -11.68
N SER A 146 -10.67 -11.97 -12.94
CA SER A 146 -10.50 -12.87 -14.09
C SER A 146 -9.08 -13.48 -14.19
N THR A 147 -8.11 -12.94 -13.50
CA THR A 147 -6.70 -13.38 -13.54
C THR A 147 -6.18 -13.83 -12.18
N VAL A 148 -7.07 -13.95 -11.18
CA VAL A 148 -6.68 -14.24 -9.80
C VAL A 148 -5.92 -15.57 -9.66
N ASP A 149 -6.20 -16.55 -10.51
CA ASP A 149 -5.51 -17.84 -10.51
C ASP A 149 -3.98 -17.69 -10.72
N SER A 150 -3.55 -16.66 -11.45
CA SER A 150 -2.13 -16.35 -11.62
C SER A 150 -1.45 -15.84 -10.34
N CYS A 151 -2.22 -15.47 -9.34
CA CYS A 151 -1.76 -15.01 -8.03
C CYS A 151 -1.71 -16.13 -6.99
N VAL A 152 -2.30 -17.28 -7.28
CA VAL A 152 -2.32 -18.46 -6.38
C VAL A 152 -0.91 -19.05 -6.25
N GLY A 153 -0.61 -19.67 -5.10
CA GLY A 153 0.68 -20.29 -4.83
C GLY A 153 1.77 -19.32 -4.33
N ARG A 154 1.41 -18.08 -4.03
CA ARG A 154 2.30 -17.08 -3.42
C ARG A 154 1.78 -16.67 -2.04
N SER A 155 2.69 -16.29 -1.17
CA SER A 155 2.35 -15.70 0.13
C SER A 155 2.29 -14.19 0.00
N TYR A 156 1.26 -13.59 0.58
CA TYR A 156 1.06 -12.14 0.61
C TYR A 156 0.90 -11.66 2.05
N ASP A 157 1.55 -10.55 2.37
CA ASP A 157 1.44 -9.87 3.65
C ASP A 157 0.17 -9.01 3.72
N LEU A 158 -0.25 -8.50 2.56
CA LEU A 158 -1.50 -7.75 2.42
C LEU A 158 -2.20 -8.12 1.12
N ILE A 159 -3.50 -8.39 1.20
CA ILE A 159 -4.38 -8.54 0.04
C ILE A 159 -5.50 -7.51 0.14
N ILE A 160 -5.68 -6.72 -0.91
CA ILE A 160 -6.74 -5.72 -1.01
C ILE A 160 -7.66 -6.11 -2.18
N PHE A 161 -8.96 -6.16 -1.93
CA PHE A 161 -10.00 -6.25 -2.95
C PHE A 161 -10.64 -4.87 -3.09
N ASP A 162 -10.40 -4.17 -4.22
CA ASP A 162 -10.89 -2.82 -4.51
C ASP A 162 -12.01 -2.82 -5.56
#